data_bc453db599fbe7e08be185d8ca2659e8
#
_entry.id   bc453db599fbe7e08be185d8ca2659e8
#
_cell.length_a   1.000
_cell.length_b   1.000
_cell.length_c   1.000
_cell.angle_alpha   90.00
_cell.angle_beta   90.00
_cell.angle_gamma   90.00
#
_symmetry.space_group_name_H-M   'P 1'
#
loop_
_entity.id
_entity.type
_entity.pdbx_description
1 polymer ?
#
loop_
_entity_poly.entity_id
_entity_poly.type
_entity_poly.pdbx_seq_one_letter_code
_entity_poly.pdbx_strand_id
1 'polypeptide(L)'
;MQTFEERFFDGKVTLQSLPVTDGTSGHSEPLLKRMLLAKGELAQFHDSDWPMHYIAFIELRPGRSRGNHYHMIKQEHVYLICGRIQLRLKDIHSGACAVVEMITGSLVQIEPGIAHVLRPLSMGQAIEFSPTRFNPRDTYPADLETP
;
A
#
# COMPACT_ATOMS: atom_id res chain seq x y z
N MET A 1 -7.53 20.02 5.94
CA MET A 1 -7.64 18.62 5.51
C MET A 1 -6.47 17.84 6.11
N GLN A 2 -6.74 16.90 6.98
CA GLN A 2 -5.68 16.13 7.61
C GLN A 2 -5.32 14.92 6.76
N THR A 3 -4.04 14.86 6.31
CA THR A 3 -3.47 13.63 5.80
C THR A 3 -3.15 12.78 7.03
N PHE A 4 -3.77 11.63 7.15
CA PHE A 4 -3.47 10.69 8.20
C PHE A 4 -2.30 9.82 7.75
N GLU A 5 -1.21 9.82 8.53
CA GLU A 5 -0.04 8.98 8.27
C GLU A 5 0.34 8.23 9.53
N GLU A 6 0.49 6.92 9.42
CA GLU A 6 1.01 6.05 10.46
C GLU A 6 2.33 5.42 9.99
N ARG A 7 3.28 5.31 10.91
CA ARG A 7 4.56 4.66 10.68
C ARG A 7 4.78 3.50 11.63
N PHE A 8 5.30 2.41 11.11
CA PHE A 8 5.58 1.18 11.85
C PHE A 8 7.03 0.78 11.64
N PHE A 9 7.60 0.07 12.61
CA PHE A 9 8.95 -0.50 12.54
C PHE A 9 10.02 0.55 12.18
N ASP A 10 10.04 1.65 12.94
CA ASP A 10 10.98 2.77 12.73
C ASP A 10 10.93 3.35 11.31
N GLY A 11 9.73 3.43 10.74
CA GLY A 11 9.51 4.01 9.42
C GLY A 11 9.67 3.05 8.24
N LYS A 12 9.91 1.77 8.49
CA LYS A 12 10.00 0.77 7.41
C LYS A 12 8.65 0.48 6.75
N VAL A 13 7.56 0.81 7.41
CA VAL A 13 6.22 0.80 6.83
C VAL A 13 5.58 2.15 7.08
N THR A 14 5.06 2.75 6.02
CA THR A 14 4.28 3.98 6.09
C THR A 14 2.91 3.72 5.50
N LEU A 15 1.86 3.99 6.27
CA LEU A 15 0.48 3.92 5.82
C LEU A 15 -0.13 5.31 5.86
N GLN A 16 -0.68 5.76 4.75
CA GLN A 16 -1.34 7.05 4.67
C GLN A 16 -2.71 6.94 4.00
N SER A 17 -3.65 7.77 4.42
CA SER A 17 -4.90 7.99 3.72
C SER A 17 -4.77 9.24 2.88
N LEU A 18 -4.98 9.10 1.57
CA LEU A 18 -4.89 10.26 0.69
C LEU A 18 -6.03 11.25 0.97
N PRO A 19 -5.73 12.54 1.08
CA PRO A 19 -6.76 13.55 1.30
C PRO A 19 -7.67 13.66 0.08
N VAL A 20 -8.95 13.91 0.34
CA VAL A 20 -9.94 14.20 -0.70
C VAL A 20 -10.02 15.71 -0.88
N THR A 21 -9.86 16.18 -2.11
CA THR A 21 -9.94 17.59 -2.49
C THR A 21 -10.90 17.79 -3.65
N ASP A 22 -11.27 19.05 -3.90
CA ASP A 22 -12.04 19.41 -5.09
C ASP A 22 -11.17 20.00 -6.22
N GLY A 23 -9.85 20.09 -5.99
CA GLY A 23 -8.90 20.60 -6.96
C GLY A 23 -8.88 22.12 -7.09
N THR A 24 -9.51 22.86 -6.19
CA THR A 24 -9.65 24.32 -6.32
C THR A 24 -8.61 25.14 -5.54
N SER A 25 -7.79 24.47 -4.71
CA SER A 25 -6.83 25.16 -3.83
C SER A 25 -5.52 25.58 -4.50
N GLY A 26 -5.36 25.33 -5.81
CA GLY A 26 -4.18 25.75 -6.58
C GLY A 26 -2.88 25.22 -6.00
N HIS A 27 -1.96 26.13 -5.67
CA HIS A 27 -0.64 25.76 -5.11
C HIS A 27 -0.71 25.13 -3.71
N SER A 28 -1.84 25.24 -3.01
CA SER A 28 -2.05 24.63 -1.69
C SER A 28 -2.57 23.20 -1.78
N GLU A 29 -2.83 22.68 -2.98
CA GLU A 29 -3.25 21.30 -3.15
C GLU A 29 -2.13 20.35 -2.75
N PRO A 30 -2.45 19.28 -1.99
CA PRO A 30 -1.46 18.24 -1.72
C PRO A 30 -1.03 17.56 -3.02
N LEU A 31 0.23 17.11 -3.07
CA LEU A 31 0.76 16.42 -4.24
C LEU A 31 0.01 15.09 -4.47
N LEU A 32 -0.13 14.28 -3.42
CA LEU A 32 -0.92 13.05 -3.48
C LEU A 32 -2.31 13.33 -2.92
N LYS A 33 -3.34 12.97 -3.68
CA LYS A 33 -4.73 13.31 -3.35
C LYS A 33 -5.73 12.49 -4.16
N ARG A 34 -6.97 12.56 -3.73
CA ARG A 34 -8.12 12.05 -4.47
C ARG A 34 -9.04 13.21 -4.80
N MET A 35 -9.45 13.32 -6.05
CA MET A 35 -10.45 14.29 -6.48
C MET A 35 -11.71 13.53 -6.92
N LEU A 36 -12.80 13.69 -6.15
CA LEU A 36 -14.08 13.07 -6.44
C LEU A 36 -14.90 14.05 -7.28
N LEU A 37 -14.78 13.94 -8.58
CA LEU A 37 -15.37 14.86 -9.55
C LEU A 37 -16.65 14.28 -10.17
N ALA A 38 -17.52 15.14 -10.70
CA ALA A 38 -18.74 14.69 -11.38
C ALA A 38 -18.45 13.76 -12.58
N LYS A 39 -17.31 13.93 -13.20
CA LYS A 39 -16.85 13.07 -14.31
C LYS A 39 -16.13 11.79 -13.85
N GLY A 40 -16.04 11.57 -12.55
CA GLY A 40 -15.37 10.42 -11.94
C GLY A 40 -14.18 10.82 -11.07
N GLU A 41 -13.66 9.87 -10.32
CA GLU A 41 -12.53 10.08 -9.44
C GLU A 41 -11.21 10.14 -10.23
N LEU A 42 -10.34 11.07 -9.84
CA LEU A 42 -8.95 11.07 -10.21
C LEU A 42 -8.13 10.95 -8.93
N ALA A 43 -7.34 9.87 -8.81
CA ALA A 43 -6.46 9.66 -7.67
C ALA A 43 -5.01 9.79 -8.12
N GLN A 44 -4.30 10.73 -7.52
CA GLN A 44 -2.86 10.92 -7.72
C GLN A 44 -2.14 10.30 -6.53
N PHE A 45 -1.73 9.05 -6.66
CA PHE A 45 -1.15 8.27 -5.56
C PHE A 45 0.37 8.07 -5.68
N HIS A 46 0.97 8.57 -6.76
CA HIS A 46 2.42 8.59 -6.91
C HIS A 46 2.82 9.76 -7.83
N ASP A 47 3.81 10.52 -7.39
CA ASP A 47 4.45 11.57 -8.16
C ASP A 47 5.85 11.80 -7.57
N SER A 48 6.89 11.46 -8.31
CA SER A 48 8.27 11.63 -7.88
C SER A 48 9.21 11.57 -9.09
N ASP A 49 10.45 12.00 -8.88
CA ASP A 49 11.52 11.84 -9.87
C ASP A 49 12.08 10.42 -9.92
N TRP A 50 11.66 9.54 -9.02
CA TRP A 50 12.10 8.15 -9.00
C TRP A 50 11.42 7.34 -10.08
N PRO A 51 12.16 6.62 -10.92
CA PRO A 51 11.54 5.76 -11.91
C PRO A 51 10.83 4.60 -11.23
N MET A 52 9.61 4.30 -11.70
CA MET A 52 8.89 3.09 -11.33
C MET A 52 9.11 2.03 -12.40
N HIS A 53 9.62 0.87 -12.00
CA HIS A 53 9.95 -0.22 -12.91
C HIS A 53 8.95 -1.36 -12.90
N TYR A 54 8.03 -1.36 -11.91
CA TYR A 54 7.01 -2.41 -11.77
C TYR A 54 5.68 -1.78 -11.38
N ILE A 55 4.64 -2.13 -12.11
CA ILE A 55 3.27 -1.72 -11.83
C ILE A 55 2.36 -2.91 -12.14
N ALA A 56 1.51 -3.29 -11.19
CA ALA A 56 0.55 -4.38 -11.34
C ALA A 56 -0.83 -3.97 -10.82
N PHE A 57 -1.86 -4.37 -11.54
CA PHE A 57 -3.23 -4.31 -11.08
C PHE A 57 -3.54 -5.56 -10.26
N ILE A 58 -4.21 -5.38 -9.13
CA ILE A 58 -4.61 -6.46 -8.23
C ILE A 58 -6.12 -6.45 -8.06
N GLU A 59 -6.76 -7.56 -8.31
CA GLU A 59 -8.12 -7.82 -7.92
C GLU A 59 -8.13 -8.50 -6.55
N LEU A 60 -8.97 -8.03 -5.64
CA LEU A 60 -9.06 -8.51 -4.27
C LEU A 60 -10.38 -9.23 -4.06
N ARG A 61 -10.31 -10.42 -3.47
CA ARG A 61 -11.48 -11.25 -3.19
C ARG A 61 -11.46 -11.71 -1.73
N PRO A 62 -12.55 -11.55 -0.97
CA PRO A 62 -12.62 -12.03 0.42
C PRO A 62 -12.29 -13.52 0.50
N GLY A 63 -11.56 -13.89 1.56
CA GLY A 63 -11.12 -15.27 1.80
C GLY A 63 -9.93 -15.72 0.95
N ARG A 64 -9.37 -14.83 0.12
CA ARG A 64 -8.22 -15.11 -0.73
C ARG A 64 -7.12 -14.10 -0.44
N SER A 65 -6.24 -14.43 0.48
CA SER A 65 -5.11 -13.58 0.85
C SER A 65 -4.06 -13.51 -0.25
N ARG A 66 -3.33 -12.39 -0.28
CA ARG A 66 -2.17 -12.17 -1.15
C ARG A 66 -0.95 -11.85 -0.32
N GLY A 67 0.20 -12.24 -0.81
CA GLY A 67 1.47 -12.04 -0.11
C GLY A 67 1.81 -13.23 0.76
N ASN A 68 1.92 -13.02 2.06
CA ASN A 68 2.45 -13.98 3.03
C ASN A 68 3.91 -14.29 2.74
N HIS A 69 4.64 -13.22 2.44
CA HIS A 69 6.04 -13.26 2.06
C HIS A 69 6.73 -11.96 2.45
N TYR A 70 8.04 -11.91 2.23
CA TYR A 70 8.84 -10.69 2.30
C TYR A 70 9.87 -10.65 1.17
N HIS A 71 10.39 -9.47 0.92
CA HIS A 71 11.48 -9.22 -0.02
C HIS A 71 12.68 -8.65 0.73
N MET A 72 13.87 -8.92 0.27
CA MET A 72 15.09 -8.36 0.83
C MET A 72 15.61 -7.16 0.03
N ILE A 73 15.14 -6.99 -1.20
CA ILE A 73 15.59 -5.95 -2.12
C ILE A 73 14.43 -5.04 -2.52
N LYS A 74 13.28 -5.64 -2.85
CA LYS A 74 12.12 -4.92 -3.40
C LYS A 74 11.42 -4.08 -2.33
N GLN A 75 11.31 -2.78 -2.59
CA GLN A 75 10.37 -1.89 -1.90
C GLN A 75 9.01 -2.01 -2.58
N GLU A 76 7.94 -2.13 -1.82
CA GLU A 76 6.58 -2.22 -2.35
C GLU A 76 5.73 -1.04 -1.95
N HIS A 77 4.90 -0.59 -2.91
CA HIS A 77 3.81 0.34 -2.65
C HIS A 77 2.50 -0.34 -3.07
N VAL A 78 1.46 -0.19 -2.28
CA VAL A 78 0.11 -0.65 -2.63
C VAL A 78 -0.87 0.49 -2.39
N TYR A 79 -1.57 0.89 -3.44
CA TYR A 79 -2.66 1.84 -3.37
C TYR A 79 -4.00 1.10 -3.50
N LEU A 80 -4.87 1.25 -2.51
CA LEU A 80 -6.19 0.63 -2.49
C LEU A 80 -7.21 1.52 -3.20
N ILE A 81 -7.56 1.13 -4.42
CA ILE A 81 -8.52 1.88 -5.24
C ILE A 81 -9.92 1.82 -4.62
N CYS A 82 -10.35 0.63 -4.22
CA CYS A 82 -11.62 0.42 -3.54
C CYS A 82 -11.58 -0.87 -2.72
N GLY A 83 -12.33 -0.89 -1.64
CA GLY A 83 -12.44 -2.06 -0.76
C GLY A 83 -11.85 -1.84 0.62
N ARG A 84 -11.67 -2.95 1.33
CA ARG A 84 -11.08 -3.00 2.67
C ARG A 84 -10.14 -4.18 2.76
N ILE A 85 -8.98 -3.98 3.36
CA ILE A 85 -7.96 -5.00 3.57
C ILE A 85 -7.52 -4.97 5.03
N GLN A 86 -7.37 -6.13 5.65
CA GLN A 86 -6.55 -6.28 6.84
C GLN A 86 -5.12 -6.59 6.40
N LEU A 87 -4.19 -5.69 6.71
CA LEU A 87 -2.78 -5.86 6.42
C LEU A 87 -2.06 -6.32 7.67
N ARG A 88 -1.44 -7.50 7.61
CA ARG A 88 -0.58 -8.03 8.67
C ARG A 88 0.86 -7.88 8.28
N LEU A 89 1.67 -7.43 9.23
CA LEU A 89 3.06 -7.04 9.02
C LEU A 89 3.94 -7.66 10.10
N LYS A 90 5.15 -8.02 9.71
CA LYS A 90 6.18 -8.48 10.65
C LYS A 90 7.56 -8.05 10.17
N ASP A 91 8.30 -7.36 11.03
CA ASP A 91 9.72 -7.11 10.79
C ASP A 91 10.47 -8.40 11.06
N ILE A 92 11.10 -8.98 10.04
CA ILE A 92 11.80 -10.26 10.17
C ILE A 92 13.07 -10.17 11.03
N HIS A 93 13.64 -8.99 11.20
CA HIS A 93 14.84 -8.80 12.03
C HIS A 93 14.51 -8.68 13.50
N SER A 94 13.51 -7.87 13.85
CA SER A 94 13.12 -7.66 15.26
C SER A 94 12.05 -8.62 15.75
N GLY A 95 11.27 -9.22 14.85
CA GLY A 95 10.12 -10.04 15.18
C GLY A 95 8.88 -9.21 15.57
N ALA A 96 8.95 -7.89 15.55
CA ALA A 96 7.82 -7.03 15.86
C ALA A 96 6.71 -7.21 14.83
N CYS A 97 5.46 -7.22 15.28
CA CYS A 97 4.28 -7.41 14.44
C CYS A 97 3.31 -6.24 14.54
N ALA A 98 2.55 -6.03 13.48
CA ALA A 98 1.45 -5.06 13.46
C ALA A 98 0.31 -5.58 12.58
N VAL A 99 -0.91 -5.19 12.93
CA VAL A 99 -2.11 -5.45 12.13
C VAL A 99 -2.81 -4.12 11.94
N VAL A 100 -3.02 -3.74 10.69
CA VAL A 100 -3.66 -2.46 10.33
C VAL A 100 -4.75 -2.70 9.30
N GLU A 101 -5.69 -1.79 9.21
CA GLU A 101 -6.72 -1.83 8.19
C GLU A 101 -6.44 -0.76 7.14
N MET A 102 -6.51 -1.17 5.86
CA MET A 102 -6.51 -0.25 4.72
C MET A 102 -7.93 -0.13 4.20
N ILE A 103 -8.34 1.08 3.92
CA ILE A 103 -9.63 1.41 3.29
C ILE A 103 -9.40 2.07 1.94
N THR A 104 -10.45 2.24 1.16
CA THR A 104 -10.40 2.97 -0.11
C THR A 104 -9.60 4.27 0.03
N GLY A 105 -8.60 4.46 -0.82
CA GLY A 105 -7.73 5.64 -0.79
C GLY A 105 -6.50 5.50 0.11
N SER A 106 -6.29 4.36 0.75
CA SER A 106 -5.07 4.09 1.52
C SER A 106 -3.90 3.77 0.60
N LEU A 107 -2.73 4.29 0.96
CA LEU A 107 -1.46 3.99 0.31
C LEU A 107 -0.48 3.48 1.37
N VAL A 108 0.06 2.30 1.17
CA VAL A 108 1.10 1.71 2.03
C VAL A 108 2.41 1.59 1.27
N GLN A 109 3.49 1.93 1.95
CA GLN A 109 4.85 1.69 1.49
C GLN A 109 5.51 0.71 2.45
N ILE A 110 6.10 -0.36 1.91
CA ILE A 110 6.70 -1.45 2.67
C ILE A 110 8.15 -1.60 2.22
N GLU A 111 9.07 -1.37 3.13
CA GLU A 111 10.49 -1.53 2.89
C GLU A 111 10.90 -3.01 2.86
N PRO A 112 12.08 -3.35 2.27
CA PRO A 112 12.62 -4.69 2.36
C PRO A 112 12.73 -5.20 3.81
N GLY A 113 12.56 -6.51 4.01
CA GLY A 113 12.66 -7.15 5.32
C GLY A 113 11.38 -7.10 6.15
N ILE A 114 10.28 -6.62 5.58
CA ILE A 114 8.98 -6.62 6.23
C ILE A 114 8.09 -7.66 5.55
N ALA A 115 7.80 -8.72 6.28
CA ALA A 115 6.82 -9.72 5.84
C ALA A 115 5.41 -9.14 5.91
N HIS A 116 4.62 -9.44 4.91
CA HIS A 116 3.27 -8.87 4.79
C HIS A 116 2.31 -9.85 4.14
N VAL A 117 1.05 -9.76 4.55
CA VAL A 117 -0.08 -10.42 3.93
C VAL A 117 -1.27 -9.45 3.86
N LEU A 118 -1.87 -9.39 2.70
CA LEU A 118 -3.09 -8.61 2.45
C LEU A 118 -4.28 -9.58 2.53
N ARG A 119 -5.14 -9.37 3.50
CA ARG A 119 -6.38 -10.16 3.69
C ARG A 119 -7.57 -9.31 3.30
N PRO A 120 -8.14 -9.52 2.09
CA PRO A 120 -9.31 -8.76 1.68
C PRO A 120 -10.50 -9.03 2.60
N LEU A 121 -11.11 -7.96 3.10
CA LEU A 121 -12.34 -8.00 3.91
C LEU A 121 -13.57 -7.75 3.05
N SER A 122 -13.37 -7.24 1.84
CA SER A 122 -14.40 -7.03 0.82
C SER A 122 -13.83 -7.29 -0.57
N MET A 123 -14.67 -7.34 -1.57
CA MET A 123 -14.23 -7.19 -2.95
C MET A 123 -13.54 -5.84 -3.11
N GLY A 124 -12.50 -5.79 -3.94
CA GLY A 124 -11.76 -4.56 -4.14
C GLY A 124 -10.75 -4.65 -5.27
N GLN A 125 -10.05 -3.53 -5.45
CA GLN A 125 -9.03 -3.36 -6.48
C GLN A 125 -7.89 -2.51 -5.92
N ALA A 126 -6.67 -2.87 -6.27
CA ALA A 126 -5.48 -2.15 -5.86
C ALA A 126 -4.46 -2.07 -6.99
N ILE A 127 -3.55 -1.13 -6.87
CA ILE A 127 -2.34 -1.04 -7.71
C ILE A 127 -1.14 -1.27 -6.81
N GLU A 128 -0.32 -2.23 -7.20
CA GLU A 128 1.01 -2.45 -6.62
C GLU A 128 2.05 -1.83 -7.54
N PHE A 129 3.00 -1.09 -6.99
CA PHE A 129 4.08 -0.51 -7.78
C PHE A 129 5.38 -0.46 -6.99
N SER A 130 6.50 -0.42 -7.72
CA SER A 130 7.82 -0.49 -7.11
C SER A 130 8.87 0.15 -8.03
N PRO A 131 9.88 0.84 -7.47
CA PRO A 131 11.06 1.25 -8.21
C PRO A 131 11.94 0.06 -8.59
N THR A 132 11.72 -1.10 -7.97
CA THR A 132 12.50 -2.32 -8.18
C THR A 132 11.75 -3.26 -9.13
N ARG A 133 12.44 -3.77 -10.14
CA ARG A 133 11.89 -4.78 -11.05
C ARG A 133 11.50 -6.05 -10.29
N PHE A 134 10.48 -6.73 -10.78
CA PHE A 134 10.10 -8.03 -10.24
C PHE A 134 11.23 -9.05 -10.39
N ASN A 135 11.56 -9.71 -9.28
CA ASN A 135 12.54 -10.81 -9.25
C ASN A 135 11.96 -11.94 -8.38
N PRO A 136 11.58 -13.08 -9.00
CA PRO A 136 11.01 -14.20 -8.23
C PRO A 136 11.97 -14.78 -7.20
N ARG A 137 13.29 -14.58 -7.37
CA ARG A 137 14.30 -15.03 -6.40
C ARG A 137 14.38 -14.17 -5.15
N ASP A 138 13.79 -12.96 -5.19
CA ASP A 138 13.72 -12.04 -4.05
C ASP A 138 12.36 -12.16 -3.34
N THR A 139 11.79 -13.35 -3.30
CA THR A 139 10.53 -13.60 -2.60
C THR A 139 10.72 -14.76 -1.64
N TYR A 140 10.55 -14.49 -0.35
CA TYR A 140 10.76 -15.44 0.73
C TYR A 140 9.44 -15.70 1.45
N PRO A 141 9.08 -16.97 1.68
CA PRO A 141 7.81 -17.28 2.35
C PRO A 141 7.81 -16.82 3.80
N ALA A 142 6.65 -16.40 4.28
CA ALA A 142 6.38 -16.10 5.67
C ALA A 142 5.05 -16.75 6.06
N ASP A 143 4.80 -16.87 7.37
CA ASP A 143 3.51 -17.32 7.88
C ASP A 143 2.96 -16.26 8.82
N LEU A 144 2.08 -15.41 8.29
CA LEU A 144 1.41 -14.34 9.02
C LEU A 144 -0.08 -14.62 9.22
N GLU A 145 -0.60 -15.71 8.70
CA GLU A 145 -2.01 -16.06 8.78
C GLU A 145 -2.30 -16.99 9.97
N THR A 146 -1.30 -17.73 10.41
CA THR A 146 -1.39 -18.57 11.61
C THR A 146 -1.09 -17.70 12.85
N PRO A 147 -1.93 -17.76 13.90
CA PRO A 147 -1.68 -17.00 15.14
C PRO A 147 -0.42 -17.44 15.86
#